data_f483980eb16d0f7cb96bb2574e922759
#
_entry.id   f483980eb16d0f7cb96bb2574e922759
#
_cell.length_a   1.000
_cell.length_b   1.000
_cell.length_c   1.000
_cell.angle_alpha   90.00
_cell.angle_beta   90.00
_cell.angle_gamma   90.00
#
_symmetry.space_group_name_H-M   'P 1'
#
loop_
_entity.id
_entity.type
_entity.pdbx_description
1 polymer ?
#
loop_
_entity_poly.entity_id
_entity_poly.type
_entity_poly.pdbx_seq_one_letter_code
_entity_poly.pdbx_strand_id
1 'polypeptide(L)'
;MFLPYRNQNPPESFPYATVSLIVLNVVIYVFTSQSGLVIREDVALNFGVSLGNFHWYQMFSSMFLHSGPLHLIGNMWFLYLFGFAVEGRMRTPKFLILYLLAGLLGSAAHLLIAGQVNPKIPCIGASGAIMGVMGSAIYMFPFSPVDVAWTFWWRFGTSEWKLWWVGCYYIGFDILEAAITTAAKVSGGVANLAHLGGVASGFLIPLCMGIRRDTEHISDAKSTLYMTNDISLLNERELRDLYHVNPTRSDVALHLLNKSIFGNSPYKAEAITAFRQQLPKIMTNEPIQFVCQAVNGLLMDDPNSLTVSEIGRIATRAEKEGQFPAAVALHRRITSDPRASNTDVESSSFRVAMLYESAFQDYAQAKQWYEYLLQTFPMSPIINQVKSRLQFISTRTP
;
A
#
# COMPACT_ATOMS: atom_id res chain seq x y z
N MET A 1 5.71 -27.16 -8.17
CA MET A 1 4.66 -26.15 -8.42
C MET A 1 5.03 -24.89 -7.66
N PHE A 2 4.89 -23.73 -8.28
CA PHE A 2 5.11 -22.43 -7.65
C PHE A 2 3.81 -21.63 -7.76
N LEU A 3 3.29 -21.14 -6.63
CA LEU A 3 2.03 -20.39 -6.58
C LEU A 3 2.28 -19.04 -5.90
N PRO A 4 2.18 -17.91 -6.60
CA PRO A 4 2.24 -16.61 -5.97
C PRO A 4 0.95 -16.39 -5.15
N TYR A 5 1.09 -15.97 -3.90
CA TYR A 5 -0.06 -15.81 -3.02
C TYR A 5 -0.20 -14.41 -2.42
N ARG A 6 0.85 -13.58 -2.48
CA ARG A 6 0.82 -12.21 -1.98
C ARG A 6 1.72 -11.32 -2.82
N ASN A 7 1.14 -10.28 -3.37
CA ASN A 7 1.88 -9.18 -3.99
C ASN A 7 2.10 -8.10 -2.92
N GLN A 8 3.34 -7.72 -2.67
CA GLN A 8 3.66 -6.74 -1.62
C GLN A 8 3.47 -5.29 -2.07
N ASN A 9 2.96 -5.04 -3.29
CA ASN A 9 2.51 -3.73 -3.73
C ASN A 9 1.07 -3.47 -3.27
N PRO A 10 0.83 -2.63 -2.26
CA PRO A 10 -0.53 -2.26 -1.88
C PRO A 10 -1.17 -1.39 -2.97
N PRO A 11 -2.48 -1.48 -3.16
CA PRO A 11 -3.18 -0.59 -4.07
C PRO A 11 -3.15 0.84 -3.55
N GLU A 12 -2.82 1.81 -4.41
CA GLU A 12 -2.84 3.25 -4.08
C GLU A 12 -4.26 3.81 -3.89
N SER A 13 -5.29 3.04 -4.29
CA SER A 13 -6.71 3.36 -4.15
C SER A 13 -7.52 2.08 -4.16
N PHE A 14 -8.76 2.13 -3.67
CA PHE A 14 -9.63 0.94 -3.70
C PHE A 14 -9.86 0.46 -5.14
N PRO A 15 -9.64 -0.84 -5.43
CA PRO A 15 -9.64 -1.40 -6.78
C PRO A 15 -11.07 -1.81 -7.22
N TYR A 16 -11.92 -0.83 -7.49
CA TYR A 16 -13.35 -1.03 -7.82
C TYR A 16 -13.57 -1.92 -9.03
N ALA A 17 -12.81 -1.71 -10.12
CA ALA A 17 -12.97 -2.52 -11.33
C ALA A 17 -12.52 -3.96 -11.12
N THR A 18 -11.41 -4.19 -10.45
CA THR A 18 -10.90 -5.53 -10.15
C THR A 18 -11.93 -6.33 -9.35
N VAL A 19 -12.46 -5.74 -8.27
CA VAL A 19 -13.50 -6.37 -7.43
C VAL A 19 -14.77 -6.62 -8.26
N SER A 20 -15.22 -5.64 -9.05
CA SER A 20 -16.41 -5.78 -9.89
C SER A 20 -16.25 -6.86 -10.95
N LEU A 21 -15.06 -6.96 -11.58
CA LEU A 21 -14.77 -8.01 -12.56
C LEU A 21 -14.73 -9.40 -11.93
N ILE A 22 -14.18 -9.54 -10.72
CA ILE A 22 -14.21 -10.81 -9.98
C ILE A 22 -15.65 -11.23 -9.70
N VAL A 23 -16.47 -10.33 -9.14
CA VAL A 23 -17.87 -10.61 -8.85
C VAL A 23 -18.64 -10.96 -10.13
N LEU A 24 -18.45 -10.19 -11.21
CA LEU A 24 -19.10 -10.43 -12.51
C LEU A 24 -18.77 -11.82 -13.08
N ASN A 25 -17.49 -12.22 -13.05
CA ASN A 25 -17.07 -13.53 -13.54
C ASN A 25 -17.66 -14.68 -12.71
N VAL A 26 -17.72 -14.52 -11.38
CA VAL A 26 -18.36 -15.50 -10.49
C VAL A 26 -19.85 -15.61 -10.79
N VAL A 27 -20.56 -14.49 -10.94
CA VAL A 27 -21.99 -14.47 -11.27
C VAL A 27 -22.25 -15.13 -12.63
N ILE A 28 -21.51 -14.75 -13.67
CA ILE A 28 -21.65 -15.35 -15.01
C ILE A 28 -21.39 -16.87 -14.95
N TYR A 29 -20.37 -17.31 -14.21
CA TYR A 29 -20.06 -18.73 -14.07
C TYR A 29 -21.22 -19.51 -13.43
N VAL A 30 -21.85 -18.98 -12.38
CA VAL A 30 -23.00 -19.63 -11.73
C VAL A 30 -24.15 -19.86 -12.74
N PHE A 31 -24.42 -18.87 -13.62
CA PHE A 31 -25.51 -18.98 -14.62
C PHE A 31 -25.14 -19.78 -15.87
N THR A 32 -23.86 -19.92 -16.20
CA THR A 32 -23.38 -20.59 -17.41
C THR A 32 -22.90 -22.00 -17.17
N SER A 33 -22.68 -22.41 -15.91
CA SER A 33 -22.24 -23.74 -15.55
C SER A 33 -23.41 -24.71 -15.36
N GLN A 34 -23.18 -25.98 -15.69
CA GLN A 34 -24.07 -27.08 -15.36
C GLN A 34 -23.69 -27.61 -13.98
N SER A 35 -24.61 -27.51 -13.03
CA SER A 35 -24.41 -27.95 -11.65
C SER A 35 -23.15 -27.36 -10.96
N GLY A 36 -22.65 -26.20 -11.42
CA GLY A 36 -21.46 -25.56 -10.88
C GLY A 36 -20.12 -26.26 -11.19
N LEU A 37 -20.11 -27.29 -12.04
CA LEU A 37 -18.91 -28.09 -12.32
C LEU A 37 -18.31 -27.87 -13.69
N VAL A 38 -19.13 -27.74 -14.73
CA VAL A 38 -18.67 -27.62 -16.11
C VAL A 38 -19.53 -26.59 -16.82
N ILE A 39 -18.92 -25.82 -17.75
CA ILE A 39 -19.68 -24.89 -18.59
C ILE A 39 -20.68 -25.68 -19.48
N ARG A 40 -21.86 -25.10 -19.67
CA ARG A 40 -22.83 -25.66 -20.62
C ARG A 40 -22.27 -25.57 -22.04
N GLU A 41 -22.39 -26.68 -22.82
CA GLU A 41 -21.83 -26.78 -24.15
C GLU A 41 -22.43 -25.74 -25.11
N ASP A 42 -23.75 -25.50 -25.05
CA ASP A 42 -24.44 -24.49 -25.84
C ASP A 42 -23.89 -23.08 -25.58
N VAL A 43 -23.54 -22.76 -24.34
CA VAL A 43 -22.94 -21.48 -23.98
C VAL A 43 -21.51 -21.37 -24.49
N ALA A 44 -20.71 -22.41 -24.32
CA ALA A 44 -19.33 -22.41 -24.79
C ALA A 44 -19.23 -22.25 -26.32
N LEU A 45 -20.10 -22.92 -27.08
CA LEU A 45 -20.14 -22.86 -28.54
C LEU A 45 -20.67 -21.51 -29.09
N ASN A 46 -21.67 -20.92 -28.44
CA ASN A 46 -22.26 -19.66 -28.90
C ASN A 46 -21.51 -18.41 -28.44
N PHE A 47 -20.88 -18.42 -27.26
CA PHE A 47 -20.26 -17.25 -26.66
C PHE A 47 -18.74 -17.35 -26.49
N GLY A 48 -18.15 -18.54 -26.62
CA GLY A 48 -16.69 -18.73 -26.70
C GLY A 48 -16.19 -18.37 -28.08
N VAL A 49 -14.96 -17.84 -28.19
CA VAL A 49 -14.39 -17.42 -29.46
C VAL A 49 -13.80 -18.60 -30.23
N SER A 50 -14.28 -18.85 -31.45
CA SER A 50 -13.76 -19.89 -32.35
C SER A 50 -13.76 -19.43 -33.79
N LEU A 51 -12.81 -19.89 -34.59
CA LEU A 51 -12.73 -19.52 -36.00
C LEU A 51 -13.84 -20.19 -36.84
N GLY A 52 -14.23 -21.43 -36.48
CA GLY A 52 -15.23 -22.20 -37.21
C GLY A 52 -16.67 -21.70 -37.05
N ASN A 53 -16.94 -20.87 -36.04
CA ASN A 53 -18.24 -20.22 -35.82
C ASN A 53 -18.02 -18.81 -35.32
N PHE A 54 -17.23 -18.01 -36.03
CA PHE A 54 -16.79 -16.70 -35.56
C PHE A 54 -17.91 -15.67 -35.64
N HIS A 55 -18.14 -15.01 -34.48
CA HIS A 55 -18.90 -13.79 -34.35
C HIS A 55 -18.09 -12.78 -33.54
N TRP A 56 -18.09 -11.52 -33.93
CA TRP A 56 -17.27 -10.48 -33.30
C TRP A 56 -17.52 -10.32 -31.78
N TYR A 57 -18.74 -10.51 -31.28
CA TYR A 57 -19.08 -10.42 -29.88
C TYR A 57 -18.40 -11.51 -29.03
N GLN A 58 -18.05 -12.65 -29.65
CA GLN A 58 -17.37 -13.76 -28.97
C GLN A 58 -15.99 -13.37 -28.44
N MET A 59 -15.31 -12.42 -29.09
CA MET A 59 -14.04 -11.88 -28.59
C MET A 59 -14.20 -11.22 -27.22
N PHE A 60 -15.37 -10.64 -26.95
CA PHE A 60 -15.70 -10.04 -25.70
C PHE A 60 -16.33 -11.02 -24.71
N SER A 61 -17.36 -11.77 -25.12
CA SER A 61 -18.11 -12.67 -24.25
C SER A 61 -17.25 -13.81 -23.71
N SER A 62 -16.33 -14.34 -24.51
CA SER A 62 -15.42 -15.42 -24.13
C SER A 62 -14.56 -15.09 -22.90
N MET A 63 -14.26 -13.79 -22.70
CA MET A 63 -13.46 -13.32 -21.55
C MET A 63 -14.13 -13.55 -20.19
N PHE A 64 -15.44 -13.81 -20.16
CA PHE A 64 -16.22 -14.00 -18.93
C PHE A 64 -16.67 -15.43 -18.72
N LEU A 65 -16.31 -16.35 -19.60
CA LEU A 65 -16.69 -17.76 -19.51
C LEU A 65 -15.57 -18.60 -18.92
N HIS A 66 -15.92 -19.61 -18.12
CA HIS A 66 -14.95 -20.50 -17.49
C HIS A 66 -15.38 -21.96 -17.61
N SER A 67 -14.45 -22.85 -17.97
CA SER A 67 -14.72 -24.26 -18.23
C SER A 67 -15.09 -25.05 -16.96
N GLY A 68 -14.60 -24.63 -15.80
CA GLY A 68 -14.84 -25.30 -14.52
C GLY A 68 -14.37 -24.48 -13.32
N PRO A 69 -14.61 -24.96 -12.09
CA PRO A 69 -14.35 -24.18 -10.87
C PRO A 69 -12.86 -23.87 -10.67
N LEU A 70 -11.95 -24.79 -10.98
CA LEU A 70 -10.51 -24.52 -10.86
C LEU A 70 -10.04 -23.47 -11.85
N HIS A 71 -10.61 -23.45 -13.06
CA HIS A 71 -10.32 -22.43 -14.07
C HIS A 71 -10.79 -21.05 -13.59
N LEU A 72 -11.99 -20.96 -13.03
CA LEU A 72 -12.51 -19.73 -12.44
C LEU A 72 -11.64 -19.26 -11.26
N ILE A 73 -11.41 -20.14 -10.28
CA ILE A 73 -10.63 -19.80 -9.07
C ILE A 73 -9.24 -19.33 -9.46
N GLY A 74 -8.55 -20.03 -10.36
CA GLY A 74 -7.23 -19.61 -10.82
C GLY A 74 -7.24 -18.22 -11.45
N ASN A 75 -8.18 -17.95 -12.36
CA ASN A 75 -8.33 -16.64 -12.98
C ASN A 75 -8.62 -15.54 -11.95
N MET A 76 -9.56 -15.76 -11.04
CA MET A 76 -9.90 -14.76 -10.00
C MET A 76 -8.76 -14.52 -9.03
N TRP A 77 -7.99 -15.56 -8.70
CA TRP A 77 -6.81 -15.47 -7.88
C TRP A 77 -5.73 -14.56 -8.50
N PHE A 78 -5.41 -14.77 -9.77
CA PHE A 78 -4.44 -13.95 -10.48
C PHE A 78 -4.94 -12.52 -10.70
N LEU A 79 -6.24 -12.35 -10.99
CA LEU A 79 -6.85 -11.04 -11.12
C LEU A 79 -6.79 -10.27 -9.79
N TYR A 80 -7.09 -10.92 -8.68
CA TYR A 80 -6.92 -10.35 -7.35
C TYR A 80 -5.45 -9.94 -7.10
N LEU A 81 -4.52 -10.87 -7.33
CA LEU A 81 -3.11 -10.70 -6.97
C LEU A 81 -2.42 -9.56 -7.73
N PHE A 82 -2.71 -9.42 -9.02
CA PHE A 82 -2.06 -8.41 -9.88
C PHE A 82 -2.97 -7.22 -10.17
N GLY A 83 -4.27 -7.42 -10.27
CA GLY A 83 -5.24 -6.39 -10.60
C GLY A 83 -5.28 -5.26 -9.57
N PHE A 84 -5.19 -5.58 -8.29
CA PHE A 84 -5.20 -4.60 -7.21
C PHE A 84 -4.05 -3.58 -7.34
N ALA A 85 -2.84 -4.05 -7.56
CA ALA A 85 -1.67 -3.18 -7.73
C ALA A 85 -1.74 -2.37 -9.03
N VAL A 86 -2.15 -3.02 -10.14
CA VAL A 86 -2.22 -2.38 -11.46
C VAL A 86 -3.33 -1.34 -11.50
N GLU A 87 -4.53 -1.65 -11.00
CA GLU A 87 -5.63 -0.68 -10.93
C GLU A 87 -5.28 0.49 -10.01
N GLY A 88 -4.65 0.23 -8.86
CA GLY A 88 -4.19 1.26 -7.95
C GLY A 88 -3.32 2.30 -8.65
N ARG A 89 -2.39 1.87 -9.48
CA ARG A 89 -1.48 2.74 -10.25
C ARG A 89 -2.15 3.41 -11.45
N MET A 90 -2.91 2.65 -12.25
CA MET A 90 -3.52 3.14 -13.49
C MET A 90 -4.81 3.91 -13.28
N ARG A 91 -5.45 3.75 -12.12
CA ARG A 91 -6.83 4.16 -11.83
C ARG A 91 -7.86 3.36 -12.64
N THR A 92 -9.07 3.27 -12.11
CA THR A 92 -10.15 2.41 -12.64
C THR A 92 -10.41 2.57 -14.15
N PRO A 93 -10.52 3.78 -14.74
CA PRO A 93 -10.83 3.90 -16.17
C PRO A 93 -9.73 3.31 -17.08
N LYS A 94 -8.46 3.61 -16.78
CA LYS A 94 -7.34 3.09 -17.58
C LYS A 94 -7.16 1.58 -17.40
N PHE A 95 -7.40 1.08 -16.18
CA PHE A 95 -7.36 -0.35 -15.89
C PHE A 95 -8.43 -1.12 -16.68
N LEU A 96 -9.66 -0.61 -16.76
CA LEU A 96 -10.71 -1.23 -17.57
C LEU A 96 -10.35 -1.26 -19.07
N ILE A 97 -9.79 -0.17 -19.58
CA ILE A 97 -9.28 -0.13 -20.97
C ILE A 97 -8.20 -1.18 -21.17
N LEU A 98 -7.23 -1.27 -20.26
CA LEU A 98 -6.20 -2.30 -20.30
C LEU A 98 -6.80 -3.71 -20.33
N TYR A 99 -7.69 -4.03 -19.37
CA TYR A 99 -8.28 -5.35 -19.22
C TYR A 99 -9.04 -5.78 -20.49
N LEU A 100 -9.89 -4.90 -21.00
CA LEU A 100 -10.69 -5.18 -22.20
C LEU A 100 -9.84 -5.31 -23.46
N LEU A 101 -8.91 -4.37 -23.69
CA LEU A 101 -8.03 -4.41 -24.85
C LEU A 101 -7.09 -5.63 -24.81
N ALA A 102 -6.53 -5.97 -23.66
CA ALA A 102 -5.67 -7.13 -23.51
C ALA A 102 -6.42 -8.43 -23.80
N GLY A 103 -7.66 -8.55 -23.34
CA GLY A 103 -8.50 -9.70 -23.64
C GLY A 103 -8.87 -9.80 -25.12
N LEU A 104 -9.22 -8.68 -25.76
CA LEU A 104 -9.51 -8.63 -27.20
C LEU A 104 -8.28 -8.98 -28.04
N LEU A 105 -7.10 -8.43 -27.71
CA LEU A 105 -5.85 -8.73 -28.40
C LEU A 105 -5.40 -10.18 -28.17
N GLY A 106 -5.63 -10.72 -26.96
CA GLY A 106 -5.43 -12.15 -26.68
C GLY A 106 -6.34 -13.03 -27.54
N SER A 107 -7.63 -12.71 -27.61
CA SER A 107 -8.58 -13.43 -28.50
C SER A 107 -8.17 -13.32 -29.96
N ALA A 108 -7.72 -12.17 -30.44
CA ALA A 108 -7.23 -11.98 -31.79
C ALA A 108 -5.98 -12.84 -32.07
N ALA A 109 -5.01 -12.87 -31.16
CA ALA A 109 -3.80 -13.69 -31.27
C ALA A 109 -4.16 -15.20 -31.34
N HIS A 110 -5.14 -15.62 -30.51
CA HIS A 110 -5.66 -16.99 -30.59
C HIS A 110 -6.26 -17.30 -31.95
N LEU A 111 -7.16 -16.46 -32.49
CA LEU A 111 -7.80 -16.69 -33.79
C LEU A 111 -6.80 -16.75 -34.94
N LEU A 112 -5.79 -15.88 -34.92
CA LEU A 112 -4.79 -15.80 -36.01
C LEU A 112 -3.88 -17.03 -36.09
N ILE A 113 -3.60 -17.69 -34.98
CA ILE A 113 -2.62 -18.78 -34.94
C ILE A 113 -3.28 -20.11 -34.52
N ALA A 114 -3.79 -20.20 -33.30
CA ALA A 114 -4.33 -21.46 -32.77
C ALA A 114 -5.68 -21.83 -33.39
N GLY A 115 -6.51 -20.86 -33.73
CA GLY A 115 -7.77 -21.07 -34.42
C GLY A 115 -7.63 -21.72 -35.79
N GLN A 116 -6.47 -21.59 -36.46
CA GLN A 116 -6.18 -22.24 -37.71
C GLN A 116 -6.01 -23.77 -37.58
N VAL A 117 -5.50 -24.21 -36.40
CA VAL A 117 -5.26 -25.65 -36.15
C VAL A 117 -6.55 -26.36 -35.74
N ASN A 118 -7.35 -25.73 -34.89
CA ASN A 118 -8.59 -26.29 -34.36
C ASN A 118 -9.75 -25.27 -34.42
N PRO A 119 -10.28 -24.98 -35.59
CA PRO A 119 -11.24 -23.90 -35.81
C PRO A 119 -12.56 -24.05 -35.04
N LYS A 120 -12.93 -25.28 -34.66
CA LYS A 120 -14.21 -25.57 -34.00
C LYS A 120 -14.15 -25.55 -32.48
N ILE A 121 -12.94 -25.55 -31.88
CA ILE A 121 -12.80 -25.54 -30.41
C ILE A 121 -12.90 -24.10 -29.91
N PRO A 122 -13.89 -23.77 -29.06
CA PRO A 122 -14.03 -22.44 -28.53
C PRO A 122 -12.96 -22.16 -27.46
N CYS A 123 -12.29 -21.02 -27.55
CA CYS A 123 -11.46 -20.47 -26.49
C CYS A 123 -12.33 -19.65 -25.55
N ILE A 124 -12.19 -19.90 -24.26
CA ILE A 124 -12.96 -19.24 -23.18
C ILE A 124 -12.03 -18.97 -22.00
N GLY A 125 -12.27 -17.87 -21.29
CA GLY A 125 -11.56 -17.51 -20.07
C GLY A 125 -11.12 -16.06 -20.02
N ALA A 126 -11.09 -15.52 -18.83
CA ALA A 126 -10.54 -14.19 -18.55
C ALA A 126 -9.00 -14.13 -18.68
N SER A 127 -8.36 -15.28 -18.87
CA SER A 127 -6.91 -15.44 -18.74
C SER A 127 -6.09 -14.57 -19.70
N GLY A 128 -6.53 -14.36 -20.94
CA GLY A 128 -5.86 -13.43 -21.86
C GLY A 128 -5.80 -12.00 -21.33
N ALA A 129 -6.92 -11.49 -20.78
CA ALA A 129 -6.96 -10.18 -20.13
C ALA A 129 -6.11 -10.14 -18.86
N ILE A 130 -6.17 -11.19 -18.05
CA ILE A 130 -5.40 -11.31 -16.80
C ILE A 130 -3.90 -11.38 -17.08
N MET A 131 -3.48 -12.07 -18.12
CA MET A 131 -2.08 -12.08 -18.57
C MET A 131 -1.63 -10.68 -19.04
N GLY A 132 -2.55 -9.89 -19.61
CA GLY A 132 -2.31 -8.48 -19.87
C GLY A 132 -2.12 -7.65 -18.60
N VAL A 133 -2.93 -7.89 -17.57
CA VAL A 133 -2.76 -7.28 -16.25
C VAL A 133 -1.41 -7.67 -15.63
N MET A 134 -1.04 -8.95 -15.71
CA MET A 134 0.27 -9.43 -15.22
C MET A 134 1.43 -8.80 -16.01
N GLY A 135 1.33 -8.72 -17.35
CA GLY A 135 2.31 -8.02 -18.18
C GLY A 135 2.47 -6.56 -17.79
N SER A 136 1.36 -5.88 -17.50
CA SER A 136 1.38 -4.49 -17.00
C SER A 136 2.01 -4.39 -15.62
N ALA A 137 1.76 -5.35 -14.73
CA ALA A 137 2.40 -5.40 -13.42
C ALA A 137 3.92 -5.56 -13.56
N ILE A 138 4.39 -6.45 -14.43
CA ILE A 138 5.82 -6.64 -14.71
C ILE A 138 6.43 -5.38 -15.32
N TYR A 139 5.72 -4.71 -16.23
CA TYR A 139 6.18 -3.44 -16.80
C TYR A 139 6.33 -2.36 -15.72
N MET A 140 5.31 -2.19 -14.88
CA MET A 140 5.29 -1.10 -13.89
C MET A 140 6.13 -1.40 -12.65
N PHE A 141 6.14 -2.65 -12.17
CA PHE A 141 6.71 -3.04 -10.88
C PHE A 141 7.68 -4.24 -10.98
N PRO A 142 8.64 -4.29 -11.92
CA PRO A 142 9.43 -5.50 -12.22
C PRO A 142 10.17 -6.07 -11.00
N PHE A 143 10.62 -5.21 -10.10
CA PHE A 143 11.42 -5.60 -8.92
C PHE A 143 10.60 -5.71 -7.64
N SER A 144 9.29 -5.52 -7.72
CA SER A 144 8.42 -5.66 -6.56
C SER A 144 8.44 -7.08 -6.01
N PRO A 145 8.51 -7.25 -4.70
CA PRO A 145 8.50 -8.55 -4.08
C PRO A 145 7.10 -9.19 -4.14
N VAL A 146 7.09 -10.49 -4.43
CA VAL A 146 5.92 -11.35 -4.44
C VAL A 146 6.23 -12.60 -3.64
N ASP A 147 5.38 -12.90 -2.68
CA ASP A 147 5.50 -14.11 -1.89
C ASP A 147 4.96 -15.30 -2.69
N VAL A 148 5.79 -16.33 -2.83
CA VAL A 148 5.51 -17.53 -3.62
C VAL A 148 5.57 -18.75 -2.71
N ALA A 149 4.47 -19.49 -2.65
CA ALA A 149 4.45 -20.82 -2.07
C ALA A 149 4.96 -21.84 -3.09
N TRP A 150 5.83 -22.71 -2.67
CA TRP A 150 6.37 -23.74 -3.55
C TRP A 150 6.25 -25.14 -2.95
N THR A 151 6.04 -26.11 -3.83
CA THR A 151 6.09 -27.51 -3.48
C THR A 151 6.96 -28.25 -4.47
N PHE A 152 7.88 -29.05 -3.93
CA PHE A 152 8.79 -29.89 -4.71
C PHE A 152 8.92 -31.26 -4.01
N TRP A 153 8.40 -32.30 -4.63
CA TRP A 153 8.21 -33.62 -4.07
C TRP A 153 7.38 -33.52 -2.77
N TRP A 154 7.95 -33.95 -1.62
CA TRP A 154 7.31 -33.85 -0.28
C TRP A 154 7.76 -32.60 0.50
N ARG A 155 8.54 -31.74 -0.11
CA ARG A 155 8.98 -30.47 0.50
C ARG A 155 8.06 -29.34 0.06
N PHE A 156 7.68 -28.50 0.99
CA PHE A 156 6.92 -27.29 0.74
C PHE A 156 7.50 -26.15 1.56
N GLY A 157 7.34 -24.94 1.06
CA GLY A 157 7.85 -23.74 1.72
C GLY A 157 7.36 -22.46 1.04
N THR A 158 7.84 -21.36 1.52
CA THR A 158 7.59 -20.04 0.94
C THR A 158 8.92 -19.39 0.60
N SER A 159 8.91 -18.55 -0.44
CA SER A 159 10.04 -17.73 -0.84
C SER A 159 9.55 -16.42 -1.41
N GLU A 160 10.36 -15.37 -1.31
CA GLU A 160 10.11 -14.10 -1.93
C GLU A 160 10.78 -14.06 -3.31
N TRP A 161 9.99 -13.76 -4.33
CA TRP A 161 10.47 -13.59 -5.69
C TRP A 161 10.22 -12.17 -6.17
N LYS A 162 11.08 -11.66 -7.05
CA LYS A 162 10.76 -10.43 -7.78
C LYS A 162 9.70 -10.70 -8.82
N LEU A 163 8.79 -9.75 -9.02
CA LEU A 163 7.64 -9.91 -9.92
C LEU A 163 8.03 -10.34 -11.34
N TRP A 164 9.16 -9.84 -11.88
CA TRP A 164 9.62 -10.25 -13.19
C TRP A 164 10.01 -11.74 -13.26
N TRP A 165 10.54 -12.33 -12.16
CA TRP A 165 10.80 -13.77 -12.09
C TRP A 165 9.50 -14.59 -12.12
N VAL A 166 8.46 -14.12 -11.41
CA VAL A 166 7.13 -14.74 -11.46
C VAL A 166 6.60 -14.70 -12.88
N GLY A 167 6.72 -13.55 -13.56
CA GLY A 167 6.34 -13.42 -14.96
C GLY A 167 7.13 -14.35 -15.90
N CYS A 168 8.45 -14.40 -15.77
CA CYS A 168 9.29 -15.30 -16.56
C CYS A 168 8.88 -16.77 -16.37
N TYR A 169 8.54 -17.18 -15.16
CA TYR A 169 8.08 -18.54 -14.88
C TYR A 169 6.77 -18.86 -15.63
N TYR A 170 5.73 -18.04 -15.51
CA TYR A 170 4.44 -18.32 -16.12
C TYR A 170 4.47 -18.14 -17.65
N ILE A 171 5.08 -17.07 -18.15
CA ILE A 171 5.21 -16.82 -19.60
C ILE A 171 6.10 -17.91 -20.24
N GLY A 172 7.19 -18.28 -19.59
CA GLY A 172 8.07 -19.35 -20.06
C GLY A 172 7.37 -20.70 -20.12
N PHE A 173 6.48 -20.99 -19.15
CA PHE A 173 5.67 -22.19 -19.15
C PHE A 173 4.66 -22.20 -20.31
N ASP A 174 3.97 -21.06 -20.56
CA ASP A 174 3.05 -20.90 -21.69
C ASP A 174 3.78 -21.06 -23.05
N ILE A 175 4.98 -20.51 -23.21
CA ILE A 175 5.80 -20.64 -24.40
C ILE A 175 6.19 -22.11 -24.61
N LEU A 176 6.65 -22.78 -23.57
CA LEU A 176 7.06 -24.18 -23.63
C LEU A 176 5.89 -25.08 -23.99
N GLU A 177 4.73 -24.90 -23.38
CA GLU A 177 3.52 -25.68 -23.67
C GLU A 177 3.02 -25.41 -25.09
N ALA A 178 3.00 -24.14 -25.51
CA ALA A 178 2.68 -23.80 -26.92
C ALA A 178 3.62 -24.48 -27.93
N ALA A 179 4.92 -24.52 -27.65
CA ALA A 179 5.89 -25.16 -28.53
C ALA A 179 5.68 -26.70 -28.59
N ILE A 180 5.49 -27.34 -27.44
CA ILE A 180 5.25 -28.79 -27.36
C ILE A 180 3.95 -29.18 -28.09
N THR A 181 2.85 -28.50 -27.82
CA THR A 181 1.55 -28.80 -28.41
C THR A 181 1.52 -28.55 -29.91
N THR A 182 2.19 -27.49 -30.36
CA THR A 182 2.34 -27.22 -31.81
C THR A 182 3.20 -28.30 -32.49
N ALA A 183 4.32 -28.69 -31.90
CA ALA A 183 5.19 -29.74 -32.45
C ALA A 183 4.52 -31.12 -32.48
N ALA A 184 3.74 -31.44 -31.43
CA ALA A 184 3.02 -32.70 -31.29
C ALA A 184 1.72 -32.73 -32.11
N LYS A 185 1.29 -31.62 -32.72
CA LYS A 185 -0.01 -31.48 -33.42
C LYS A 185 -1.20 -31.89 -32.54
N VAL A 186 -1.09 -31.70 -31.20
CA VAL A 186 -2.12 -32.01 -30.23
C VAL A 186 -2.93 -30.74 -29.93
N SER A 187 -4.23 -30.87 -29.78
CA SER A 187 -5.16 -29.75 -29.55
C SER A 187 -5.06 -29.08 -28.15
N GLY A 188 -4.02 -29.32 -27.40
CA GLY A 188 -3.90 -28.89 -26.01
C GLY A 188 -3.36 -27.46 -25.75
N GLY A 189 -2.74 -26.80 -26.71
CA GLY A 189 -2.04 -25.51 -26.45
C GLY A 189 -2.80 -24.25 -26.88
N VAL A 190 -4.11 -24.33 -26.98
CA VAL A 190 -4.94 -23.32 -27.64
C VAL A 190 -5.01 -22.00 -26.86
N ALA A 191 -4.93 -22.06 -25.52
CA ALA A 191 -5.02 -20.87 -24.66
C ALA A 191 -3.70 -20.08 -24.57
N ASN A 192 -2.56 -20.74 -24.79
CA ASN A 192 -1.23 -20.15 -24.55
C ASN A 192 -0.94 -18.95 -25.47
N LEU A 193 -1.45 -18.98 -26.71
CA LEU A 193 -1.29 -17.85 -27.62
C LEU A 193 -2.18 -16.67 -27.28
N ALA A 194 -3.36 -16.90 -26.70
CA ALA A 194 -4.17 -15.84 -26.11
C ALA A 194 -3.43 -15.19 -24.91
N HIS A 195 -2.75 -16.00 -24.09
CA HIS A 195 -1.94 -15.51 -22.98
C HIS A 195 -0.77 -14.65 -23.46
N LEU A 196 -0.02 -15.10 -24.45
CA LEU A 196 1.11 -14.34 -25.00
C LEU A 196 0.66 -13.02 -25.64
N GLY A 197 -0.46 -13.01 -26.37
CA GLY A 197 -1.09 -11.80 -26.89
C GLY A 197 -1.51 -10.84 -25.78
N GLY A 198 -2.06 -11.39 -24.69
CA GLY A 198 -2.39 -10.66 -23.47
C GLY A 198 -1.16 -10.01 -22.85
N VAL A 199 -0.10 -10.78 -22.58
CA VAL A 199 1.16 -10.28 -22.00
C VAL A 199 1.77 -9.16 -22.86
N ALA A 200 1.88 -9.37 -24.17
CA ALA A 200 2.44 -8.36 -25.07
C ALA A 200 1.65 -7.05 -25.01
N SER A 201 0.32 -7.14 -25.04
CA SER A 201 -0.55 -5.96 -24.87
C SER A 201 -0.38 -5.30 -23.51
N GLY A 202 -0.18 -6.10 -22.45
CA GLY A 202 0.07 -5.65 -21.10
C GLY A 202 1.36 -4.84 -20.93
N PHE A 203 2.37 -5.07 -21.75
CA PHE A 203 3.56 -4.21 -21.82
C PHE A 203 3.32 -2.94 -22.65
N LEU A 204 2.63 -3.06 -23.78
CA LEU A 204 2.48 -1.95 -24.73
C LEU A 204 1.47 -0.91 -24.26
N ILE A 205 0.34 -1.32 -23.68
CA ILE A 205 -0.74 -0.39 -23.31
C ILE A 205 -0.29 0.61 -22.22
N PRO A 206 0.33 0.20 -21.10
CA PRO A 206 0.85 1.16 -20.12
C PRO A 206 1.92 2.09 -20.71
N LEU A 207 2.79 1.57 -21.56
CA LEU A 207 3.80 2.37 -22.27
C LEU A 207 3.13 3.48 -23.12
N CYS A 208 2.14 3.12 -23.94
CA CYS A 208 1.39 4.07 -24.77
C CYS A 208 0.58 5.08 -23.91
N MET A 209 0.13 4.67 -22.73
CA MET A 209 -0.57 5.55 -21.78
C MET A 209 0.36 6.44 -20.96
N GLY A 210 1.67 6.35 -21.14
CA GLY A 210 2.66 7.13 -20.40
C GLY A 210 2.75 6.78 -18.92
N ILE A 211 2.42 5.52 -18.56
CA ILE A 211 2.52 5.05 -17.17
C ILE A 211 3.99 4.80 -16.84
N ARG A 212 4.49 5.45 -15.80
CA ARG A 212 5.89 5.33 -15.39
C ARG A 212 6.18 3.97 -14.75
N ARG A 213 7.40 3.48 -14.99
CA ARG A 213 7.96 2.27 -14.36
C ARG A 213 8.59 2.65 -13.01
N ASP A 214 8.41 1.81 -12.02
CA ASP A 214 9.03 2.01 -10.70
C ASP A 214 10.56 1.83 -10.69
N THR A 215 11.13 1.24 -11.73
CA THR A 215 12.59 1.15 -11.85
C THR A 215 13.28 2.50 -11.89
N GLU A 216 12.62 3.52 -12.39
CA GLU A 216 13.15 4.89 -12.43
C GLU A 216 13.22 5.47 -11.02
N HIS A 217 12.20 5.23 -10.19
CA HIS A 217 12.19 5.70 -8.80
C HIS A 217 13.25 5.02 -7.91
N ILE A 218 13.49 3.72 -8.09
CA ILE A 218 14.51 3.00 -7.30
C ILE A 218 15.93 3.44 -7.70
N SER A 219 16.17 3.69 -8.98
CA SER A 219 17.45 4.22 -9.44
C SER A 219 17.69 5.65 -8.97
N ASP A 220 16.63 6.48 -8.99
CA ASP A 220 16.70 7.87 -8.57
C ASP A 220 16.86 7.99 -7.06
N ALA A 221 16.14 7.19 -6.27
CA ALA A 221 16.30 7.13 -4.83
C ALA A 221 17.71 6.67 -4.42
N LYS A 222 18.21 5.60 -5.05
CA LYS A 222 19.58 5.12 -4.81
C LYS A 222 20.61 6.14 -5.26
N SER A 223 20.45 6.78 -6.41
CA SER A 223 21.35 7.81 -6.90
C SER A 223 21.32 9.05 -6.02
N THR A 224 20.15 9.50 -5.59
CA THR A 224 19.97 10.62 -4.67
C THR A 224 20.61 10.32 -3.31
N LEU A 225 20.35 9.14 -2.75
CA LEU A 225 20.94 8.71 -1.49
C LEU A 225 22.48 8.57 -1.60
N TYR A 226 22.99 8.07 -2.74
CA TYR A 226 24.42 7.91 -2.97
C TYR A 226 25.15 9.24 -3.18
N MET A 227 24.45 10.22 -3.83
CA MET A 227 25.02 11.53 -4.13
C MET A 227 24.93 12.49 -2.94
N THR A 228 23.86 12.47 -2.18
CA THR A 228 23.56 13.46 -1.14
C THR A 228 23.63 12.92 0.27
N ASN A 229 23.48 11.61 0.45
CA ASN A 229 23.27 10.93 1.74
C ASN A 229 22.07 11.53 2.55
N ASP A 230 21.19 12.24 1.87
CA ASP A 230 20.05 12.95 2.48
C ASP A 230 18.75 12.19 2.22
N ILE A 231 18.28 11.50 3.25
CA ILE A 231 17.04 10.74 3.21
C ILE A 231 15.78 11.63 3.15
N SER A 232 15.90 12.92 3.44
CA SER A 232 14.76 13.84 3.39
C SER A 232 14.23 14.05 1.97
N LEU A 233 15.05 13.79 0.95
CA LEU A 233 14.72 13.88 -0.46
C LEU A 233 13.92 12.66 -0.96
N LEU A 234 13.96 11.55 -0.25
CA LEU A 234 13.23 10.33 -0.62
C LEU A 234 11.72 10.53 -0.47
N ASN A 235 10.94 9.92 -1.35
CA ASN A 235 9.48 9.89 -1.23
C ASN A 235 9.01 8.84 -0.20
N GLU A 236 7.71 8.82 0.12
CA GLU A 236 7.13 7.91 1.13
C GLU A 236 7.41 6.44 0.86
N ARG A 237 7.29 6.02 -0.39
CA ARG A 237 7.51 4.63 -0.78
C ARG A 237 8.98 4.23 -0.64
N GLU A 238 9.87 5.10 -1.07
CA GLU A 238 11.32 4.89 -0.96
C GLU A 238 11.77 4.81 0.49
N LEU A 239 11.24 5.66 1.36
CA LEU A 239 11.47 5.62 2.80
C LEU A 239 10.94 4.32 3.43
N ARG A 240 9.74 3.88 3.04
CA ARG A 240 9.15 2.63 3.47
C ARG A 240 10.03 1.43 3.06
N ASP A 241 10.43 1.37 1.79
CA ASP A 241 11.26 0.29 1.29
C ASP A 241 12.64 0.27 1.98
N LEU A 242 13.20 1.47 2.25
CA LEU A 242 14.44 1.60 3.03
C LEU A 242 14.25 1.13 4.49
N TYR A 243 13.09 1.42 5.11
CA TYR A 243 12.76 0.94 6.45
C TYR A 243 12.63 -0.58 6.49
N HIS A 244 12.01 -1.21 5.49
CA HIS A 244 11.93 -2.68 5.42
C HIS A 244 13.29 -3.36 5.30
N VAL A 245 14.23 -2.75 4.57
CA VAL A 245 15.60 -3.27 4.48
C VAL A 245 16.35 -3.12 5.80
N ASN A 246 16.11 -2.04 6.54
CA ASN A 246 16.73 -1.81 7.84
C ASN A 246 15.75 -1.19 8.86
N PRO A 247 14.93 -2.02 9.52
CA PRO A 247 13.90 -1.56 10.46
C PRO A 247 14.46 -0.88 11.72
N THR A 248 15.78 -0.90 11.93
CA THR A 248 16.41 -0.30 13.12
C THR A 248 16.80 1.17 12.94
N ARG A 249 16.62 1.74 11.75
CA ARG A 249 16.93 3.14 11.44
C ARG A 249 15.84 4.08 11.94
N SER A 250 16.17 4.85 12.99
CA SER A 250 15.27 5.84 13.60
C SER A 250 14.98 7.02 12.68
N ASP A 251 15.97 7.49 11.95
CA ASP A 251 15.87 8.57 10.97
C ASP A 251 14.85 8.25 9.86
N VAL A 252 14.93 7.05 9.30
CA VAL A 252 14.01 6.60 8.24
C VAL A 252 12.57 6.52 8.77
N ALA A 253 12.37 5.96 9.97
CA ALA A 253 11.04 5.87 10.58
C ALA A 253 10.43 7.26 10.83
N LEU A 254 11.23 8.23 11.28
CA LEU A 254 10.79 9.60 11.51
C LEU A 254 10.45 10.33 10.20
N HIS A 255 11.30 10.21 9.16
CA HIS A 255 11.03 10.82 7.85
C HIS A 255 9.82 10.19 7.16
N LEU A 256 9.64 8.87 7.27
CA LEU A 256 8.46 8.18 6.75
C LEU A 256 7.19 8.70 7.41
N LEU A 257 7.17 8.85 8.75
CA LEU A 257 6.04 9.43 9.47
C LEU A 257 5.76 10.86 8.99
N ASN A 258 6.77 11.74 8.95
CA ASN A 258 6.61 13.12 8.53
C ASN A 258 6.00 13.27 7.13
N LYS A 259 6.37 12.41 6.19
CA LYS A 259 5.82 12.44 4.82
C LYS A 259 4.43 11.81 4.71
N SER A 260 4.14 10.79 5.52
CA SER A 260 2.87 10.03 5.43
C SER A 260 1.72 10.68 6.22
N ILE A 261 1.99 11.64 7.10
CA ILE A 261 0.96 12.31 7.92
C ILE A 261 0.09 13.25 7.08
N PHE A 262 0.70 13.98 6.14
CA PHE A 262 0.02 14.99 5.36
C PHE A 262 -0.61 14.39 4.11
N GLY A 263 -1.90 14.06 4.15
CA GLY A 263 -2.68 13.52 3.03
C GLY A 263 -3.20 12.09 3.23
N ASN A 264 -3.83 11.54 2.20
CA ASN A 264 -4.31 10.14 2.18
C ASN A 264 -3.16 9.17 1.81
N SER A 265 -2.10 9.14 2.60
CA SER A 265 -1.01 8.20 2.36
C SER A 265 -1.45 6.76 2.67
N PRO A 266 -1.27 5.81 1.76
CA PRO A 266 -1.54 4.40 2.01
C PRO A 266 -0.57 3.79 3.05
N TYR A 267 0.54 4.45 3.33
CA TYR A 267 1.60 3.98 4.24
C TYR A 267 1.47 4.54 5.66
N LYS A 268 0.46 5.36 5.94
CA LYS A 268 0.29 6.07 7.20
C LYS A 268 0.26 5.15 8.44
N ALA A 269 -0.53 4.08 8.39
CA ALA A 269 -0.63 3.13 9.50
C ALA A 269 0.71 2.43 9.78
N GLU A 270 1.44 2.09 8.73
CA GLU A 270 2.76 1.49 8.81
C GLU A 270 3.80 2.49 9.35
N ALA A 271 3.77 3.74 8.89
CA ALA A 271 4.63 4.81 9.36
C ALA A 271 4.45 5.09 10.87
N ILE A 272 3.22 5.11 11.36
CA ILE A 272 2.91 5.24 12.79
C ILE A 272 3.49 4.07 13.58
N THR A 273 3.33 2.85 13.07
CA THR A 273 3.88 1.65 13.71
C THR A 273 5.40 1.68 13.76
N ALA A 274 6.05 2.03 12.65
CA ALA A 274 7.51 2.19 12.56
C ALA A 274 8.03 3.25 13.54
N PHE A 275 7.38 4.41 13.60
CA PHE A 275 7.71 5.48 14.52
C PHE A 275 7.63 5.04 15.99
N ARG A 276 6.53 4.37 16.37
CA ARG A 276 6.36 3.87 17.75
C ARG A 276 7.43 2.84 18.12
N GLN A 277 7.74 1.91 17.25
CA GLN A 277 8.78 0.90 17.47
C GLN A 277 10.16 1.54 17.67
N GLN A 278 10.46 2.61 16.93
CA GLN A 278 11.73 3.29 16.98
C GLN A 278 11.75 4.50 17.94
N LEU A 279 10.64 4.82 18.60
CA LEU A 279 10.53 6.00 19.47
C LEU A 279 11.67 6.13 20.51
N PRO A 280 12.13 5.06 21.18
CA PRO A 280 13.26 5.18 22.11
C PRO A 280 14.55 5.66 21.44
N LYS A 281 14.84 5.20 20.22
CA LYS A 281 16.02 5.63 19.46
C LYS A 281 15.82 7.01 18.85
N ILE A 282 14.64 7.31 18.33
CA ILE A 282 14.25 8.64 17.84
C ILE A 282 14.46 9.67 18.94
N MET A 283 14.03 9.35 20.16
CA MET A 283 14.23 10.20 21.35
C MET A 283 15.67 10.35 21.78
N THR A 284 16.60 9.62 21.23
CA THR A 284 18.04 9.74 21.57
C THR A 284 18.83 10.35 20.42
N ASN A 285 18.53 9.97 19.18
CA ASN A 285 19.39 10.23 18.04
C ASN A 285 18.90 11.37 17.13
N GLU A 286 17.57 11.61 17.10
CA GLU A 286 16.99 12.51 16.10
C GLU A 286 16.79 13.93 16.67
N PRO A 287 16.93 15.00 15.84
CA PRO A 287 16.68 16.36 16.28
C PRO A 287 15.25 16.55 16.77
N ILE A 288 15.10 17.09 18.00
CA ILE A 288 13.78 17.21 18.63
C ILE A 288 12.80 18.08 17.84
N GLN A 289 13.29 19.04 17.09
CA GLN A 289 12.46 19.89 16.23
C GLN A 289 11.68 19.06 15.21
N PHE A 290 12.35 18.11 14.54
CA PHE A 290 11.71 17.20 13.57
C PHE A 290 10.74 16.25 14.26
N VAL A 291 11.09 15.75 15.45
CA VAL A 291 10.19 14.89 16.25
C VAL A 291 8.92 15.64 16.62
N CYS A 292 9.04 16.87 17.12
CA CYS A 292 7.88 17.70 17.46
C CYS A 292 6.99 18.00 16.26
N GLN A 293 7.57 18.26 15.10
CA GLN A 293 6.81 18.49 13.87
C GLN A 293 5.99 17.26 13.48
N ALA A 294 6.61 16.07 13.46
CA ALA A 294 5.95 14.81 13.16
C ALA A 294 4.82 14.52 14.16
N VAL A 295 5.11 14.67 15.44
CA VAL A 295 4.16 14.37 16.52
C VAL A 295 2.98 15.34 16.51
N ASN A 296 3.21 16.63 16.27
CA ASN A 296 2.12 17.60 16.15
C ASN A 296 1.19 17.25 14.96
N GLY A 297 1.76 16.93 13.80
CA GLY A 297 0.97 16.46 12.65
C GLY A 297 0.17 15.19 12.98
N LEU A 298 0.80 14.22 13.62
CA LEU A 298 0.16 12.97 14.03
C LEU A 298 -1.01 13.19 15.00
N LEU A 299 -0.82 14.02 16.02
CA LEU A 299 -1.84 14.31 17.03
C LEU A 299 -3.00 15.20 16.51
N MET A 300 -2.76 15.97 15.45
CA MET A 300 -3.83 16.71 14.76
C MET A 300 -4.73 15.77 13.97
N ASP A 301 -4.16 14.72 13.38
CA ASP A 301 -4.88 13.76 12.56
C ASP A 301 -5.57 12.68 13.42
N ASP A 302 -4.82 12.07 14.34
CA ASP A 302 -5.34 11.10 15.32
C ASP A 302 -4.88 11.47 16.72
N PRO A 303 -5.78 12.12 17.49
CA PRO A 303 -5.50 12.51 18.87
C PRO A 303 -5.10 11.37 19.81
N ASN A 304 -5.42 10.14 19.47
CA ASN A 304 -5.16 8.95 20.28
C ASN A 304 -3.94 8.14 19.80
N SER A 305 -3.26 8.61 18.80
CA SER A 305 -2.11 7.91 18.18
C SER A 305 -0.92 7.70 19.13
N LEU A 306 -0.75 8.55 20.14
CA LEU A 306 0.28 8.40 21.17
C LEU A 306 -0.34 8.31 22.57
N THR A 307 0.37 7.66 23.48
CA THR A 307 0.00 7.63 24.90
C THR A 307 0.38 8.93 25.58
N VAL A 308 -0.30 9.27 26.68
CA VAL A 308 0.01 10.45 27.51
C VAL A 308 1.49 10.45 27.95
N SER A 309 2.01 9.28 28.34
CA SER A 309 3.41 9.12 28.73
C SER A 309 4.40 9.39 27.58
N GLU A 310 4.08 8.97 26.35
CA GLU A 310 4.90 9.25 25.16
C GLU A 310 4.92 10.74 24.86
N ILE A 311 3.76 11.40 24.88
CA ILE A 311 3.64 12.85 24.68
C ILE A 311 4.45 13.59 25.77
N GLY A 312 4.35 13.18 27.05
CA GLY A 312 5.06 13.79 28.16
C GLY A 312 6.58 13.68 28.03
N ARG A 313 7.09 12.53 27.57
CA ARG A 313 8.54 12.35 27.32
C ARG A 313 9.04 13.27 26.21
N ILE A 314 8.27 13.40 25.12
CA ILE A 314 8.61 14.28 23.99
C ILE A 314 8.57 15.74 24.43
N ALA A 315 7.53 16.16 25.17
CA ALA A 315 7.41 17.50 25.71
C ALA A 315 8.59 17.87 26.62
N THR A 316 8.96 16.97 27.53
CA THR A 316 10.10 17.17 28.45
C THR A 316 11.43 17.30 27.70
N ARG A 317 11.63 16.53 26.64
CA ARG A 317 12.84 16.65 25.81
C ARG A 317 12.83 17.96 25.02
N ALA A 318 11.67 18.36 24.45
CA ALA A 318 11.51 19.63 23.75
C ALA A 318 11.84 20.83 24.67
N GLU A 319 11.40 20.77 25.93
CA GLU A 319 11.75 21.79 26.95
C GLU A 319 13.26 21.86 27.19
N LYS A 320 13.90 20.70 27.42
CA LYS A 320 15.35 20.62 27.64
C LYS A 320 16.20 21.15 26.49
N GLU A 321 15.75 20.93 25.25
CA GLU A 321 16.46 21.38 24.05
C GLU A 321 15.98 22.74 23.53
N GLY A 322 15.24 23.53 24.35
CA GLY A 322 14.86 24.90 24.07
C GLY A 322 13.74 25.08 23.04
N GLN A 323 13.04 23.99 22.67
CA GLN A 323 11.88 24.05 21.77
C GLN A 323 10.60 24.38 22.56
N PHE A 324 10.62 25.55 23.26
CA PHE A 324 9.58 25.94 24.19
C PHE A 324 8.17 26.03 23.62
N PRO A 325 7.94 26.55 22.38
CA PRO A 325 6.60 26.58 21.78
C PRO A 325 6.03 25.16 21.60
N ALA A 326 6.86 24.23 21.14
CA ALA A 326 6.45 22.82 20.96
C ALA A 326 6.21 22.14 22.32
N ALA A 327 7.05 22.39 23.31
CA ALA A 327 6.89 21.87 24.68
C ALA A 327 5.55 22.33 25.28
N VAL A 328 5.23 23.62 25.18
CA VAL A 328 3.94 24.16 25.65
C VAL A 328 2.77 23.51 24.92
N ALA A 329 2.83 23.39 23.61
CA ALA A 329 1.77 22.76 22.84
C ALA A 329 1.51 21.31 23.28
N LEU A 330 2.56 20.51 23.47
CA LEU A 330 2.47 19.12 23.92
C LEU A 330 1.97 18.99 25.35
N HIS A 331 2.46 19.83 26.30
CA HIS A 331 1.96 19.85 27.68
C HIS A 331 0.49 20.28 27.74
N ARG A 332 0.07 21.30 26.97
CA ARG A 332 -1.35 21.68 26.85
C ARG A 332 -2.21 20.55 26.27
N ARG A 333 -1.66 19.76 25.36
CA ARG A 333 -2.35 18.58 24.86
C ARG A 333 -2.62 17.57 25.97
N ILE A 334 -1.64 17.31 26.85
CA ILE A 334 -1.82 16.44 28.02
C ILE A 334 -2.92 16.97 28.95
N THR A 335 -2.95 18.29 29.23
CA THR A 335 -3.94 18.88 30.14
C THR A 335 -5.39 18.76 29.61
N SER A 336 -5.58 18.56 28.32
CA SER A 336 -6.89 18.38 27.68
C SER A 336 -7.19 16.92 27.28
N ASP A 337 -6.27 15.97 27.52
CA ASP A 337 -6.45 14.57 27.15
C ASP A 337 -7.30 13.84 28.20
N PRO A 338 -8.46 13.29 27.85
CA PRO A 338 -9.34 12.58 28.79
C PRO A 338 -8.69 11.30 29.38
N ARG A 339 -7.60 10.82 28.81
CA ARG A 339 -6.83 9.65 29.29
C ARG A 339 -5.76 10.04 30.31
N ALA A 340 -5.49 11.34 30.47
CA ALA A 340 -4.47 11.82 31.40
C ALA A 340 -4.94 11.65 32.85
N SER A 341 -4.05 11.16 33.70
CA SER A 341 -4.29 11.13 35.15
C SER A 341 -4.25 12.54 35.74
N ASN A 342 -4.84 12.73 36.93
CA ASN A 342 -4.75 14.00 37.64
C ASN A 342 -3.29 14.45 37.86
N THR A 343 -2.37 13.52 38.08
CA THR A 343 -0.94 13.78 38.21
C THR A 343 -0.31 14.25 36.89
N ASP A 344 -0.71 13.69 35.77
CA ASP A 344 -0.23 14.12 34.44
C ASP A 344 -0.71 15.54 34.13
N VAL A 345 -2.00 15.81 34.38
CA VAL A 345 -2.61 17.14 34.19
C VAL A 345 -1.95 18.18 35.08
N GLU A 346 -1.76 17.89 36.38
CA GLU A 346 -1.12 18.76 37.34
C GLU A 346 0.32 19.10 36.91
N SER A 347 1.13 18.05 36.64
CA SER A 347 2.52 18.21 36.25
C SER A 347 2.65 19.01 34.96
N SER A 348 1.83 18.70 33.94
CA SER A 348 1.86 19.39 32.65
C SER A 348 1.41 20.85 32.79
N SER A 349 0.36 21.11 33.57
CA SER A 349 -0.11 22.47 33.84
C SER A 349 0.96 23.34 34.54
N PHE A 350 1.68 22.73 35.48
CA PHE A 350 2.79 23.43 36.15
C PHE A 350 3.95 23.73 35.20
N ARG A 351 4.28 22.78 34.29
CA ARG A 351 5.30 22.98 33.24
C ARG A 351 4.90 24.11 32.29
N VAL A 352 3.64 24.16 31.85
CA VAL A 352 3.14 25.27 31.02
C VAL A 352 3.28 26.60 31.70
N ALA A 353 2.88 26.71 33.00
CA ALA A 353 3.02 27.92 33.78
C ALA A 353 4.48 28.38 33.88
N MET A 354 5.37 27.46 34.21
CA MET A 354 6.81 27.71 34.28
C MET A 354 7.43 28.19 32.96
N LEU A 355 7.02 27.61 31.85
CA LEU A 355 7.51 28.00 30.53
C LEU A 355 7.03 29.39 30.12
N TYR A 356 5.77 29.73 30.40
CA TYR A 356 5.28 31.09 30.19
C TYR A 356 6.02 32.11 31.08
N GLU A 357 6.30 31.76 32.35
CA GLU A 357 7.03 32.63 33.25
C GLU A 357 8.50 32.83 32.82
N SER A 358 9.23 31.73 32.56
CA SER A 358 10.68 31.77 32.42
C SER A 358 11.17 31.94 30.98
N ALA A 359 10.55 31.25 30.02
CA ALA A 359 11.00 31.23 28.61
C ALA A 359 10.35 32.33 27.79
N PHE A 360 9.05 32.56 27.96
CA PHE A 360 8.32 33.58 27.21
C PHE A 360 8.20 34.92 27.95
N GLN A 361 8.43 34.95 29.26
CA GLN A 361 8.19 36.11 30.10
C GLN A 361 6.77 36.68 30.01
N ASP A 362 5.81 35.80 29.65
CA ASP A 362 4.39 36.11 29.58
C ASP A 362 3.75 35.83 30.95
N TYR A 363 3.89 36.79 31.84
CA TYR A 363 3.40 36.68 33.22
C TYR A 363 1.88 36.59 33.29
N ALA A 364 1.15 37.10 32.30
CA ALA A 364 -0.31 37.00 32.23
C ALA A 364 -0.76 35.58 32.02
N GLN A 365 -0.17 34.90 31.04
CA GLN A 365 -0.45 33.47 30.78
C GLN A 365 0.05 32.59 31.92
N ALA A 366 1.23 32.86 32.46
CA ALA A 366 1.76 32.13 33.63
C ALA A 366 0.81 32.21 34.82
N LYS A 367 0.26 33.40 35.10
CA LYS A 367 -0.73 33.63 36.18
C LYS A 367 -1.97 32.79 36.00
N GLN A 368 -2.55 32.76 34.79
CA GLN A 368 -3.74 31.96 34.50
C GLN A 368 -3.52 30.47 34.78
N TRP A 369 -2.37 29.92 34.38
CA TRP A 369 -2.05 28.52 34.62
C TRP A 369 -1.77 28.20 36.09
N TYR A 370 -1.14 29.11 36.85
CA TYR A 370 -0.96 28.95 38.30
C TYR A 370 -2.27 29.06 39.06
N GLU A 371 -3.17 29.97 38.66
CA GLU A 371 -4.52 30.07 39.25
C GLU A 371 -5.36 28.83 38.96
N TYR A 372 -5.28 28.29 37.74
CA TYR A 372 -5.90 27.03 37.40
C TYR A 372 -5.43 25.88 38.30
N LEU A 373 -4.12 25.78 38.57
CA LEU A 373 -3.57 24.78 39.49
C LEU A 373 -4.11 24.93 40.90
N LEU A 374 -4.20 26.16 41.44
CA LEU A 374 -4.74 26.41 42.77
C LEU A 374 -6.21 26.00 42.90
N GLN A 375 -6.98 26.22 41.83
CA GLN A 375 -8.42 25.90 41.84
C GLN A 375 -8.66 24.41 41.66
N THR A 376 -7.91 23.78 40.78
CA THR A 376 -8.15 22.39 40.38
C THR A 376 -7.47 21.39 41.33
N PHE A 377 -6.31 21.72 41.87
CA PHE A 377 -5.50 20.83 42.72
C PHE A 377 -5.13 21.47 44.07
N PRO A 378 -6.12 21.90 44.90
CA PRO A 378 -5.85 22.65 46.13
C PRO A 378 -5.05 21.87 47.19
N MET A 379 -5.07 20.54 47.14
CA MET A 379 -4.36 19.65 48.05
C MET A 379 -3.02 19.15 47.50
N SER A 380 -2.56 19.70 46.41
CA SER A 380 -1.32 19.28 45.76
C SER A 380 -0.07 19.60 46.63
N PRO A 381 0.94 18.72 46.64
CA PRO A 381 2.22 18.97 47.27
C PRO A 381 2.95 20.22 46.77
N ILE A 382 2.73 20.61 45.49
CA ILE A 382 3.38 21.78 44.88
C ILE A 382 2.65 23.10 45.16
N ILE A 383 1.52 23.10 45.91
CA ILE A 383 0.67 24.26 46.06
C ILE A 383 1.40 25.47 46.69
N ASN A 384 2.29 25.22 47.62
CA ASN A 384 3.10 26.29 48.24
C ASN A 384 4.09 26.89 47.24
N GLN A 385 4.64 26.08 46.34
CA GLN A 385 5.49 26.55 45.26
C GLN A 385 4.70 27.40 44.27
N VAL A 386 3.48 26.97 43.88
CA VAL A 386 2.58 27.73 43.02
C VAL A 386 2.23 29.08 43.62
N LYS A 387 1.87 29.13 44.91
CA LYS A 387 1.59 30.39 45.63
C LYS A 387 2.79 31.35 45.62
N SER A 388 4.00 30.84 45.89
CA SER A 388 5.22 31.63 45.85
C SER A 388 5.50 32.20 44.45
N ARG A 389 5.28 31.43 43.41
CA ARG A 389 5.44 31.89 42.03
C ARG A 389 4.40 32.95 41.66
N LEU A 390 3.14 32.77 42.05
CA LEU A 390 2.09 33.76 41.83
C LEU A 390 2.42 35.09 42.53
N GLN A 391 2.91 35.06 43.76
CA GLN A 391 3.34 36.26 44.44
C GLN A 391 4.49 36.96 43.70
N PHE A 392 5.45 36.20 43.17
CA PHE A 392 6.59 36.74 42.43
C PHE A 392 6.14 37.42 41.11
N ILE A 393 5.24 36.80 40.35
CA ILE A 393 4.76 37.37 39.07
C ILE A 393 3.79 38.54 39.28
N SER A 394 3.01 38.57 40.39
CA SER A 394 2.09 39.65 40.67
C SER A 394 2.82 40.98 40.95
N THR A 395 4.11 40.95 41.33
CA THR A 395 4.94 42.15 41.45
C THR A 395 5.53 42.65 40.13
N ARG A 396 5.32 41.89 39.03
CA ARG A 396 5.89 42.16 37.70
C ARG A 396 4.83 42.32 36.59
N THR A 397 3.59 42.03 36.90
CA THR A 397 2.44 42.38 36.07
C THR A 397 1.96 43.77 36.44
N PRO A 398 1.87 44.72 35.52
CA PRO A 398 1.36 46.06 35.77
C PRO A 398 -0.11 46.05 36.19
#